data_9a938493bdbdf3b321ffbe1cec9326c0
#
_entry.id   9a938493bdbdf3b321ffbe1cec9326c0
#
_cell.length_a   1.000
_cell.length_b   1.000
_cell.length_c   1.000
_cell.angle_alpha   90.00
_cell.angle_beta   90.00
_cell.angle_gamma   90.00
#
_symmetry.space_group_name_H-M   'P 1'
#
loop_
_entity.id
_entity.type
_entity.pdbx_description
1 polymer ?
#
loop_
_entity_poly.entity_id
_entity_poly.type
_entity_poly.pdbx_seq_one_letter_code
_entity_poly.pdbx_strand_id
1 'polypeptide(L)'
;MSTDTIEEIKIDEKIKQTISEPPKYKVVMINDDLTPMEWVVHVLTNIFLHSQTTAEQIMLQIHNDGSAIVGIYSYEIAEQKSIEVVNSSREKGFPLTVRIEIND
;
A
#
# COMPACT_ATOMS: atom_id res chain seq x y z
N MET A 1 -31.42 -30.34 -5.72
CA MET A 1 -29.97 -30.16 -5.58
C MET A 1 -29.50 -28.88 -6.21
N SER A 2 -29.55 -28.78 -7.52
CA SER A 2 -29.02 -27.63 -8.22
C SER A 2 -29.73 -26.33 -7.86
N THR A 3 -31.04 -26.38 -7.62
CA THR A 3 -31.82 -25.18 -7.27
C THR A 3 -31.39 -24.62 -5.92
N ASP A 4 -31.21 -25.49 -4.93
CA ASP A 4 -30.76 -25.08 -3.61
C ASP A 4 -29.35 -24.50 -3.65
N THR A 5 -28.48 -25.12 -4.43
CA THR A 5 -27.11 -24.67 -4.61
C THR A 5 -27.05 -23.27 -5.24
N ILE A 6 -27.91 -23.04 -6.24
CA ILE A 6 -27.99 -21.73 -6.91
C ILE A 6 -28.49 -20.66 -5.93
N GLU A 7 -29.48 -20.97 -5.13
CA GLU A 7 -30.01 -20.05 -4.13
C GLU A 7 -28.95 -19.73 -3.07
N GLU A 8 -28.20 -20.72 -2.63
CA GLU A 8 -27.12 -20.53 -1.68
C GLU A 8 -26.04 -19.62 -2.23
N ILE A 9 -25.66 -19.79 -3.49
CA ILE A 9 -24.67 -18.95 -4.14
C ILE A 9 -25.15 -17.50 -4.21
N LYS A 10 -26.42 -17.29 -4.58
CA LYS A 10 -27.00 -15.95 -4.65
C LYS A 10 -27.05 -15.27 -3.27
N ILE A 11 -27.38 -16.02 -2.25
CA ILE A 11 -27.41 -15.51 -0.87
C ILE A 11 -26.02 -15.15 -0.41
N ASP A 12 -25.04 -15.99 -0.71
CA ASP A 12 -23.65 -15.74 -0.34
C ASP A 12 -23.10 -14.48 -1.01
N GLU A 13 -23.38 -14.28 -2.29
CA GLU A 13 -22.99 -13.09 -3.00
C GLU A 13 -23.65 -11.85 -2.42
N LYS A 14 -24.93 -11.93 -2.12
CA LYS A 14 -25.66 -10.83 -1.52
C LYS A 14 -25.15 -10.49 -0.13
N ILE A 15 -24.82 -11.50 0.67
CA ILE A 15 -24.24 -11.33 1.98
C ILE A 15 -22.89 -10.66 1.87
N LYS A 16 -22.04 -11.12 0.95
CA LYS A 16 -20.73 -10.52 0.70
C LYS A 16 -20.83 -9.06 0.33
N GLN A 17 -21.79 -8.70 -0.52
CA GLN A 17 -22.02 -7.30 -0.91
C GLN A 17 -22.52 -6.48 0.27
N THR A 18 -23.37 -7.06 1.11
CA THR A 18 -23.99 -6.37 2.24
C THR A 18 -23.01 -6.24 3.41
N ILE A 19 -22.28 -7.30 3.72
CA ILE A 19 -21.29 -7.31 4.79
C ILE A 19 -20.09 -6.49 4.37
N SER A 20 -19.95 -6.28 3.07
CA SER A 20 -18.88 -5.56 2.43
C SER A 20 -17.52 -6.25 2.61
N GLU A 21 -16.78 -6.28 1.54
CA GLU A 21 -15.37 -6.58 1.64
C GLU A 21 -14.75 -5.49 2.53
N PRO A 22 -13.77 -5.85 3.36
CA PRO A 22 -13.07 -4.83 4.14
C PRO A 22 -12.53 -3.76 3.20
N PRO A 23 -12.60 -2.50 3.60
CA PRO A 23 -12.07 -1.44 2.76
C PRO A 23 -10.59 -1.64 2.51
N LYS A 24 -10.13 -1.21 1.35
CA LYS A 24 -8.70 -1.17 1.04
C LYS A 24 -8.11 0.15 1.53
N TYR A 25 -6.83 0.14 1.77
CA TYR A 25 -6.11 1.31 2.23
C TYR A 25 -4.92 1.56 1.33
N LYS A 26 -4.71 2.80 0.99
CA LYS A 26 -3.55 3.21 0.22
C LYS A 26 -2.46 3.68 1.16
N VAL A 27 -1.24 3.28 0.84
CA VAL A 27 -0.05 3.77 1.53
C VAL A 27 0.51 4.88 0.68
N VAL A 28 0.62 6.07 1.26
CA VAL A 28 1.13 7.26 0.59
C VAL A 28 2.50 7.58 1.17
N MET A 29 3.52 7.57 0.32
CA MET A 29 4.89 7.89 0.73
C MET A 29 5.13 9.38 0.49
N ILE A 30 5.72 10.03 1.49
CA ILE A 30 5.85 11.49 1.51
C ILE A 30 7.32 11.86 1.31
N ASN A 31 7.54 12.81 0.41
CA ASN A 31 8.88 13.31 0.13
C ASN A 31 9.45 14.08 1.33
N ASP A 32 10.76 14.00 1.49
CA ASP A 32 11.50 14.84 2.42
C ASP A 32 12.87 15.16 1.80
N ASP A 33 13.56 16.12 2.37
CA ASP A 33 14.82 16.62 1.79
C ASP A 33 16.06 15.83 2.23
N LEU A 34 15.91 14.87 3.15
CA LEU A 34 17.05 14.18 3.75
C LEU A 34 17.16 12.71 3.33
N THR A 35 16.05 12.08 2.95
CA THR A 35 16.08 10.67 2.53
C THR A 35 16.65 10.57 1.11
N PRO A 36 17.71 9.79 0.89
CA PRO A 36 18.26 9.61 -0.45
C PRO A 36 17.27 8.93 -1.38
N MET A 37 17.26 9.33 -2.64
CA MET A 37 16.41 8.72 -3.67
C MET A 37 16.64 7.22 -3.80
N GLU A 38 17.90 6.80 -3.72
CA GLU A 38 18.26 5.39 -3.80
C GLU A 38 17.66 4.57 -2.66
N TRP A 39 17.51 5.15 -1.47
CA TRP A 39 16.84 4.50 -0.36
C TRP A 39 15.35 4.34 -0.63
N VAL A 40 14.71 5.37 -1.19
CA VAL A 40 13.30 5.30 -1.59
C VAL A 40 13.08 4.17 -2.59
N VAL A 41 13.93 4.06 -3.61
CA VAL A 41 13.86 2.97 -4.59
C VAL A 41 14.06 1.61 -3.91
N HIS A 42 15.01 1.51 -2.99
CA HIS A 42 15.25 0.28 -2.22
C HIS A 42 14.00 -0.16 -1.44
N VAL A 43 13.36 0.78 -0.75
CA VAL A 43 12.13 0.52 0.01
C VAL A 43 11.00 0.08 -0.93
N LEU A 44 10.85 0.75 -2.05
CA LEU A 44 9.80 0.43 -3.02
C LEU A 44 9.98 -0.96 -3.64
N THR A 45 11.21 -1.38 -3.86
CA THR A 45 11.48 -2.72 -4.42
C THR A 45 11.40 -3.81 -3.36
N ASN A 46 11.89 -3.58 -2.16
CA ASN A 46 12.03 -4.62 -1.14
C ASN A 46 10.85 -4.75 -0.20
N ILE A 47 10.15 -3.66 0.11
CA ILE A 47 8.98 -3.68 1.00
C ILE A 47 7.68 -3.73 0.20
N PHE A 48 7.57 -2.91 -0.84
CA PHE A 48 6.35 -2.83 -1.65
C PHE A 48 6.42 -3.71 -2.91
N LEU A 49 7.55 -4.37 -3.15
CA LEU A 49 7.73 -5.39 -4.18
C LEU A 49 7.51 -4.89 -5.61
N HIS A 50 7.79 -3.62 -5.85
CA HIS A 50 7.78 -3.07 -7.20
C HIS A 50 9.01 -3.52 -7.98
N SER A 51 8.89 -3.55 -9.32
CA SER A 51 10.06 -3.73 -10.16
C SER A 51 10.96 -2.50 -10.05
N GLN A 52 12.22 -2.65 -10.44
CA GLN A 52 13.18 -1.54 -10.42
C GLN A 52 12.65 -0.35 -11.23
N THR A 53 12.14 -0.61 -12.43
CA THR A 53 11.61 0.44 -13.31
C THR A 53 10.43 1.17 -12.68
N THR A 54 9.46 0.42 -12.12
CA THR A 54 8.29 1.01 -11.46
C THR A 54 8.70 1.79 -10.21
N ALA A 55 9.63 1.24 -9.42
CA ALA A 55 10.13 1.91 -8.22
C ALA A 55 10.77 3.26 -8.57
N GLU A 56 11.55 3.31 -9.63
CA GLU A 56 12.16 4.56 -10.07
C GLU A 56 11.12 5.58 -10.51
N GLN A 57 10.08 5.14 -11.22
CA GLN A 57 8.99 6.02 -11.63
C GLN A 57 8.23 6.58 -10.43
N ILE A 58 7.93 5.74 -9.45
CA ILE A 58 7.26 6.18 -8.22
C ILE A 58 8.14 7.14 -7.43
N MET A 59 9.42 6.84 -7.33
CA MET A 59 10.38 7.71 -6.65
C MET A 59 10.41 9.11 -7.28
N LEU A 60 10.42 9.19 -8.60
CA LEU A 60 10.37 10.47 -9.29
C LEU A 60 9.06 11.19 -9.04
N GLN A 61 7.94 10.48 -8.99
CA GLN A 61 6.65 11.07 -8.67
C GLN A 61 6.66 11.65 -7.25
N ILE A 62 7.21 10.93 -6.28
CA ILE A 62 7.34 11.42 -4.90
C ILE A 62 8.19 12.69 -4.88
N HIS A 63 9.30 12.67 -5.58
CA HIS A 63 10.21 13.81 -5.62
C HIS A 63 9.57 15.05 -6.25
N ASN A 64 8.87 14.85 -7.36
CA ASN A 64 8.30 15.97 -8.12
C ASN A 64 6.97 16.47 -7.56
N ASP A 65 6.12 15.56 -7.07
CA ASP A 65 4.75 15.89 -6.63
C ASP A 65 4.64 16.02 -5.12
N GLY A 66 5.66 15.64 -4.37
CA GLY A 66 5.67 15.68 -2.91
C GLY A 66 5.18 14.41 -2.24
N SER A 67 4.45 13.57 -2.94
CA SER A 67 3.98 12.28 -2.42
C SER A 67 3.48 11.40 -3.56
N ALA A 68 3.34 10.12 -3.29
CA ALA A 68 2.74 9.18 -4.23
C ALA A 68 2.15 7.99 -3.49
N ILE A 69 1.14 7.38 -4.08
CA ILE A 69 0.60 6.11 -3.61
C ILE A 69 1.59 5.02 -4.00
N VAL A 70 2.07 4.25 -3.03
CA VAL A 70 3.07 3.21 -3.27
C VAL A 70 2.45 1.80 -3.25
N GLY A 71 1.24 1.67 -2.74
CA GLY A 71 0.51 0.39 -2.77
C GLY A 71 -0.84 0.52 -2.11
N ILE A 72 -1.70 -0.48 -2.36
CA ILE A 72 -3.07 -0.53 -1.84
C ILE A 72 -3.27 -1.92 -1.26
N TYR A 73 -3.67 -1.99 0.01
CA TYR A 73 -3.70 -3.23 0.78
C TYR A 73 -4.88 -3.22 1.76
N SER A 74 -5.11 -4.37 2.41
CA SER A 74 -5.91 -4.38 3.63
C SER A 74 -5.21 -3.53 4.69
N TYR A 75 -5.95 -3.08 5.69
CA TYR A 75 -5.37 -2.21 6.72
C TYR A 75 -4.18 -2.85 7.42
N GLU A 76 -4.30 -4.12 7.79
CA GLU A 76 -3.23 -4.82 8.50
C GLU A 76 -1.93 -4.88 7.69
N ILE A 77 -2.04 -5.16 6.41
CA ILE A 77 -0.87 -5.21 5.54
C ILE A 77 -0.29 -3.81 5.32
N ALA A 78 -1.16 -2.82 5.11
CA ALA A 78 -0.71 -1.42 4.97
C ALA A 78 0.04 -0.96 6.22
N GLU A 79 -0.47 -1.28 7.40
CA GLU A 79 0.16 -0.93 8.67
C GLU A 79 1.51 -1.64 8.84
N GLN A 80 1.55 -2.94 8.55
CA GLN A 80 2.77 -3.72 8.67
C GLN A 80 3.88 -3.19 7.77
N LYS A 81 3.54 -2.91 6.51
CA LYS A 81 4.51 -2.34 5.57
C LYS A 81 4.96 -0.95 5.98
N SER A 82 4.05 -0.13 6.48
CA SER A 82 4.36 1.22 6.94
C SER A 82 5.32 1.21 8.12
N ILE A 83 5.10 0.31 9.08
CA ILE A 83 6.00 0.12 10.22
C ILE A 83 7.39 -0.30 9.73
N GLU A 84 7.43 -1.21 8.78
CA GLU A 84 8.70 -1.70 8.22
C GLU A 84 9.47 -0.57 7.53
N VAL A 85 8.79 0.27 6.78
CA VAL A 85 9.42 1.44 6.13
C VAL A 85 10.03 2.37 7.18
N VAL A 86 9.23 2.72 8.20
CA VAL A 86 9.69 3.67 9.22
C VAL A 86 10.86 3.10 10.00
N ASN A 87 10.75 1.87 10.48
CA ASN A 87 11.81 1.26 11.27
C ASN A 87 13.12 1.12 10.50
N SER A 88 13.06 0.61 9.28
CA SER A 88 14.27 0.44 8.46
C SER A 88 14.90 1.79 8.08
N SER A 89 14.06 2.79 7.80
CA SER A 89 14.54 4.13 7.46
C SER A 89 15.22 4.80 8.67
N ARG A 90 14.62 4.70 9.85
CA ARG A 90 15.19 5.29 11.07
C ARG A 90 16.51 4.65 11.46
N GLU A 91 16.66 3.34 11.23
CA GLU A 91 17.96 2.66 11.45
C GLU A 91 19.06 3.26 10.60
N LYS A 92 18.73 3.75 9.42
CA LYS A 92 19.67 4.43 8.53
C LYS A 92 19.82 5.92 8.82
N GLY A 93 19.01 6.45 9.74
CA GLY A 93 19.01 7.88 10.04
C GLY A 93 18.18 8.70 9.06
N PHE A 94 17.31 8.08 8.27
CA PHE A 94 16.48 8.78 7.30
C PHE A 94 15.08 9.03 7.85
N PRO A 95 14.50 10.22 7.64
CA PRO A 95 13.19 10.58 8.18
C PRO A 95 12.01 10.20 7.28
N LEU A 96 12.20 9.29 6.34
CA LEU A 96 11.15 8.87 5.42
C LEU A 96 9.88 8.48 6.17
N THR A 97 8.73 9.00 5.71
CA THR A 97 7.43 8.70 6.32
C THR A 97 6.42 8.26 5.27
N VAL A 98 5.42 7.54 5.76
CA VAL A 98 4.28 7.13 4.96
C VAL A 98 3.00 7.45 5.75
N ARG A 99 1.90 7.56 5.02
CA ARG A 99 0.57 7.82 5.57
C ARG A 99 -0.36 6.74 5.02
N ILE A 100 -1.24 6.22 5.88
CA ILE A 100 -2.25 5.25 5.46
C ILE A 100 -3.57 6.01 5.34
N GLU A 101 -4.22 5.87 4.18
CA GLU A 101 -5.50 6.52 3.91
C GLU A 101 -6.47 5.50 3.34
N ILE A 102 -7.75 5.66 3.65
CA ILE A 102 -8.75 4.78 3.08
C ILE A 102 -8.79 4.98 1.56
N ASN A 103 -8.90 3.88 0.84
CA ASN A 103 -8.97 3.92 -0.62
C ASN A 103 -10.45 3.86 -1.02
N ASP A 104 -11.02 5.01 -1.28
CA ASP A 104 -12.44 5.14 -1.68
C ASP A 104 -12.68 4.80 -3.13
#